data_c1993b2d9cd3da135da8ee66a87d4502
#
_entry.id   c1993b2d9cd3da135da8ee66a87d4502
#
_cell.length_a   1.000
_cell.length_b   1.000
_cell.length_c   1.000
_cell.angle_alpha   90.00
_cell.angle_beta   90.00
_cell.angle_gamma   90.00
#
_symmetry.space_group_name_H-M   'P 1'
#
loop_
_entity.id
_entity.type
_entity.pdbx_description
1 polymer ?
#
loop_
_entity_poly.entity_id
_entity_poly.type
_entity_poly.pdbx_seq_one_letter_code
_entity_poly.pdbx_strand_id
1 'polypeptide(L)'
;KEDALILARHQALPEDRILGVETGGCPHTAIREDASINLQAIAEMNRKFPDLDVIFIESGGDNLAATFSPDLADLTLYVISVCQGEDIPRKGGPGITRSDFLVINKSDLAPYVKVDLDVMRADAKRMRGDRPFGFTDLMRGDGVQIVIDFLMESGGLDMADRTA
;
A
#
# COMPACT_ATOMS: atom_id res chain seq x y z
N LYS A 1 -8.08 6.30 12.85
CA LYS A 1 -8.70 7.67 12.98
C LYS A 1 -7.71 8.79 12.66
N GLU A 2 -6.48 8.75 13.20
CA GLU A 2 -5.47 9.81 12.96
C GLU A 2 -5.13 9.94 11.47
N ASP A 3 -4.93 8.82 10.78
CA ASP A 3 -4.58 8.81 9.34
C ASP A 3 -5.69 9.45 8.50
N ALA A 4 -6.96 9.17 8.81
CA ALA A 4 -8.10 9.81 8.15
C ALA A 4 -8.10 11.33 8.37
N LEU A 5 -7.74 11.80 9.57
CA LEU A 5 -7.60 13.23 9.86
C LEU A 5 -6.44 13.86 9.09
N ILE A 6 -5.33 13.14 8.92
CA ILE A 6 -4.19 13.61 8.13
C ILE A 6 -4.59 13.75 6.66
N LEU A 7 -5.23 12.75 6.08
CA LEU A 7 -5.71 12.78 4.69
C LEU A 7 -6.70 13.93 4.45
N ALA A 8 -7.62 14.15 5.38
CA ALA A 8 -8.57 15.25 5.31
C ALA A 8 -7.87 16.62 5.40
N ARG A 9 -6.92 16.79 6.32
CA ARG A 9 -6.14 18.04 6.46
C ARG A 9 -5.33 18.38 5.22
N HIS A 10 -4.78 17.36 4.55
CA HIS A 10 -4.02 17.52 3.31
C HIS A 10 -4.90 17.58 2.07
N GLN A 11 -6.23 17.48 2.22
CA GLN A 11 -7.19 17.50 1.11
C GLN A 11 -6.85 16.46 0.03
N ALA A 12 -6.33 15.30 0.47
CA ALA A 12 -5.97 14.20 -0.45
C ALA A 12 -7.19 13.68 -1.21
N LEU A 13 -8.35 13.65 -0.55
CA LEU A 13 -9.66 13.31 -1.11
C LEU A 13 -10.73 14.17 -0.43
N PRO A 14 -11.93 14.31 -1.03
CA PRO A 14 -13.10 14.85 -0.33
C PRO A 14 -13.34 14.10 0.99
N GLU A 15 -13.66 14.83 2.06
CA GLU A 15 -13.81 14.24 3.40
C GLU A 15 -14.83 13.11 3.46
N ASP A 16 -15.87 13.17 2.67
CA ASP A 16 -16.92 12.16 2.60
C ASP A 16 -16.47 10.87 1.90
N ARG A 17 -15.29 10.90 1.24
CA ARG A 17 -14.61 9.74 0.63
C ARG A 17 -13.48 9.17 1.52
N ILE A 18 -13.34 9.68 2.74
CA ILE A 18 -12.34 9.22 3.71
C ILE A 18 -13.07 8.62 4.90
N LEU A 19 -12.84 7.35 5.19
CA LEU A 19 -13.46 6.65 6.32
C LEU A 19 -12.38 6.08 7.25
N GLY A 20 -12.35 6.56 8.48
CA GLY A 20 -11.50 6.00 9.54
C GLY A 20 -12.20 4.89 10.29
N VAL A 21 -11.72 3.66 10.19
CA VAL A 21 -12.26 2.49 10.89
C VAL A 21 -11.49 2.27 12.19
N GLU A 22 -12.22 2.22 13.30
CA GLU A 22 -11.64 1.86 14.61
C GLU A 22 -11.89 0.38 14.87
N THR A 23 -10.82 -0.39 14.98
CA THR A 23 -10.88 -1.85 15.07
C THR A 23 -11.03 -2.40 16.49
N GLY A 24 -11.10 -1.53 17.50
CA GLY A 24 -11.35 -1.92 18.91
C GLY A 24 -10.30 -2.82 19.56
N GLY A 25 -9.29 -3.26 18.81
CA GLY A 25 -8.25 -4.18 19.24
C GLY A 25 -7.00 -4.07 18.36
N CYS A 26 -6.30 -5.20 18.17
CA CYS A 26 -5.11 -5.21 17.30
C CYS A 26 -5.52 -4.96 15.84
N PRO A 27 -4.98 -3.92 15.17
CA PRO A 27 -5.31 -3.62 13.77
C PRO A 27 -5.04 -4.78 12.82
N HIS A 28 -4.03 -5.61 13.10
CA HIS A 28 -3.66 -6.75 12.28
C HIS A 28 -4.71 -7.86 12.27
N THR A 29 -5.44 -8.06 13.37
CA THR A 29 -6.57 -9.00 13.43
C THR A 29 -7.67 -8.57 12.47
N ALA A 30 -7.98 -7.28 12.41
CA ALA A 30 -9.06 -6.74 11.59
C ALA A 30 -8.77 -6.76 10.07
N ILE A 31 -7.52 -6.87 9.66
CA ILE A 31 -7.18 -6.99 8.23
C ILE A 31 -6.92 -8.43 7.78
N ARG A 32 -6.75 -9.36 8.70
CA ARG A 32 -6.33 -10.73 8.40
C ARG A 32 -7.28 -11.80 8.94
N GLU A 33 -7.57 -11.79 10.26
CA GLU A 33 -8.29 -12.88 10.93
C GLU A 33 -9.79 -12.62 10.98
N ASP A 34 -10.20 -11.38 11.27
CA ASP A 34 -11.59 -10.96 11.27
C ASP A 34 -11.73 -9.62 10.51
N ALA A 35 -11.92 -9.73 9.22
CA ALA A 35 -12.06 -8.58 8.33
C ALA A 35 -13.48 -7.97 8.35
N SER A 36 -14.41 -8.47 9.17
CA SER A 36 -15.84 -8.12 9.11
C SER A 36 -16.11 -6.62 9.24
N ILE A 37 -15.40 -5.92 10.12
CA ILE A 37 -15.58 -4.47 10.32
C ILE A 37 -15.14 -3.68 9.09
N ASN A 38 -14.05 -4.09 8.44
CA ASN A 38 -13.55 -3.46 7.23
C ASN A 38 -14.43 -3.79 6.02
N LEU A 39 -14.92 -5.02 5.91
CA LEU A 39 -15.89 -5.41 4.88
C LEU A 39 -17.19 -4.62 4.99
N GLN A 40 -17.66 -4.37 6.22
CA GLN A 40 -18.81 -3.49 6.45
C GLN A 40 -18.54 -2.05 5.99
N ALA A 41 -17.36 -1.53 6.28
CA ALA A 41 -16.94 -0.19 5.85
C ALA A 41 -16.88 -0.08 4.30
N ILE A 42 -16.34 -1.11 3.63
CA ILE A 42 -16.33 -1.19 2.15
C ILE A 42 -17.77 -1.19 1.61
N ALA A 43 -18.65 -2.01 2.19
CA ALA A 43 -20.06 -2.07 1.77
C ALA A 43 -20.78 -0.73 1.95
N GLU A 44 -20.45 0.02 3.00
CA GLU A 44 -20.96 1.37 3.23
C GLU A 44 -20.47 2.33 2.15
N MET A 45 -19.18 2.33 1.83
CA MET A 45 -18.59 3.17 0.79
C MET A 45 -19.19 2.86 -0.59
N ASN A 46 -19.34 1.59 -0.95
CA ASN A 46 -19.96 1.17 -2.20
C ASN A 46 -21.43 1.60 -2.30
N ARG A 47 -22.17 1.56 -1.19
CA ARG A 47 -23.57 2.03 -1.17
C ARG A 47 -23.66 3.56 -1.31
N LYS A 48 -22.72 4.28 -0.72
CA LYS A 48 -22.67 5.74 -0.76
C LYS A 48 -22.18 6.26 -2.11
N PHE A 49 -21.26 5.54 -2.72
CA PHE A 49 -20.63 5.88 -3.99
C PHE A 49 -20.65 4.66 -4.93
N PRO A 50 -21.76 4.44 -5.64
CA PRO A 50 -21.91 3.23 -6.47
C PRO A 50 -21.04 3.23 -7.73
N ASP A 51 -20.37 4.33 -8.03
CA ASP A 51 -19.48 4.55 -9.18
C ASP A 51 -17.99 4.51 -8.81
N LEU A 52 -17.64 3.93 -7.65
CA LEU A 52 -16.25 3.78 -7.29
C LEU A 52 -15.55 2.70 -8.14
N ASP A 53 -14.41 3.07 -8.69
CA ASP A 53 -13.51 2.14 -9.39
C ASP A 53 -12.50 1.50 -8.45
N VAL A 54 -12.08 2.24 -7.41
CA VAL A 54 -11.02 1.81 -6.48
C VAL A 54 -11.37 2.22 -5.06
N ILE A 55 -11.12 1.32 -4.12
CA ILE A 55 -11.11 1.60 -2.69
C ILE A 55 -9.71 1.27 -2.16
N PHE A 56 -9.04 2.25 -1.59
CA PHE A 56 -7.78 2.04 -0.89
C PHE A 56 -8.05 1.73 0.58
N ILE A 57 -7.48 0.62 1.06
CA ILE A 57 -7.54 0.23 2.47
C ILE A 57 -6.13 0.35 3.02
N GLU A 58 -5.94 1.27 3.95
CA GLU A 58 -4.66 1.46 4.63
C GLU A 58 -4.68 0.79 6.00
N SER A 59 -3.67 -0.01 6.27
CA SER A 59 -3.37 -0.50 7.62
C SER A 59 -2.14 0.21 8.15
N GLY A 60 -2.28 0.87 9.28
CA GLY A 60 -1.16 1.49 9.96
C GLY A 60 -0.23 0.46 10.61
N GLY A 61 1.03 0.84 10.75
CA GLY A 61 2.01 0.12 11.56
C GLY A 61 3.11 -0.61 10.79
N ASP A 62 4.24 -0.75 11.47
CA ASP A 62 5.48 -1.35 11.00
C ASP A 62 5.51 -2.87 11.20
N ASN A 63 4.62 -3.61 10.56
CA ASN A 63 4.63 -5.05 10.75
C ASN A 63 4.93 -5.80 9.45
N LEU A 64 6.18 -6.25 9.30
CA LEU A 64 6.62 -7.09 8.18
C LEU A 64 5.81 -8.40 8.05
N ALA A 65 5.14 -8.83 9.11
CA ALA A 65 4.30 -10.02 9.13
C ALA A 65 2.84 -9.73 8.74
N ALA A 66 2.42 -8.47 8.66
CA ALA A 66 1.05 -8.12 8.30
C ALA A 66 0.79 -8.41 6.81
N THR A 67 -0.34 -9.04 6.55
CA THR A 67 -0.89 -9.24 5.21
C THR A 67 -2.39 -9.05 5.27
N PHE A 68 -2.97 -8.48 4.22
CA PHE A 68 -4.41 -8.42 4.08
C PHE A 68 -5.00 -9.80 3.79
N SER A 69 -6.21 -10.04 4.29
CA SER A 69 -7.01 -11.18 3.86
C SER A 69 -7.36 -11.03 2.36
N PRO A 70 -7.32 -12.11 1.57
CA PRO A 70 -7.82 -12.09 0.20
C PRO A 70 -9.30 -11.68 0.08
N ASP A 71 -10.09 -11.86 1.14
CA ASP A 71 -11.48 -11.42 1.18
C ASP A 71 -11.62 -9.89 1.29
N LEU A 72 -10.55 -9.21 1.73
CA LEU A 72 -10.56 -7.78 1.98
C LEU A 72 -9.95 -6.96 0.84
N ALA A 73 -8.94 -7.49 0.15
CA ALA A 73 -8.20 -6.77 -0.85
C ALA A 73 -7.86 -7.64 -2.06
N ASP A 74 -8.16 -7.14 -3.26
CA ASP A 74 -7.81 -7.79 -4.54
C ASP A 74 -6.32 -7.69 -4.82
N LEU A 75 -5.70 -6.55 -4.47
CA LEU A 75 -4.28 -6.28 -4.62
C LEU A 75 -3.70 -5.71 -3.33
N THR A 76 -2.47 -6.09 -3.03
CA THR A 76 -1.73 -5.62 -1.87
C THR A 76 -0.45 -4.89 -2.29
N LEU A 77 -0.33 -3.63 -1.86
CA LEU A 77 0.92 -2.88 -1.94
C LEU A 77 1.55 -2.83 -0.56
N TYR A 78 2.81 -3.20 -0.48
CA TYR A 78 3.56 -3.09 0.76
C TYR A 78 4.60 -1.99 0.63
N VAL A 79 4.60 -1.04 1.57
CA VAL A 79 5.49 0.13 1.53
C VAL A 79 6.52 0.03 2.63
N ILE A 80 7.80 0.07 2.23
CA ILE A 80 8.93 0.21 3.15
C ILE A 80 9.70 1.50 2.84
N SER A 81 10.51 1.94 3.78
CA SER A 81 11.36 3.12 3.61
C SER A 81 12.82 2.74 3.65
N VAL A 82 13.66 3.39 2.83
CA VAL A 82 15.12 3.24 2.92
C VAL A 82 15.66 3.62 4.31
N CYS A 83 14.95 4.49 5.04
CA CYS A 83 15.33 4.89 6.39
C CYS A 83 15.23 3.76 7.43
N GLN A 84 14.57 2.64 7.11
CA GLN A 84 14.49 1.47 7.97
C GLN A 84 15.75 0.59 7.89
N GLY A 85 16.65 0.88 6.95
CA GLY A 85 17.90 0.16 6.72
C GLY A 85 17.90 -0.69 5.45
N GLU A 86 19.09 -0.89 4.88
CA GLU A 86 19.25 -1.64 3.62
C GLU A 86 18.92 -3.14 3.75
N ASP A 87 18.93 -3.65 4.98
CA ASP A 87 18.71 -5.06 5.28
C ASP A 87 17.20 -5.44 5.36
N ILE A 88 16.29 -4.47 5.31
CA ILE A 88 14.85 -4.73 5.39
C ILE A 88 14.38 -5.72 4.33
N PRO A 89 14.69 -5.58 3.03
CA PRO A 89 14.26 -6.56 2.05
C PRO A 89 14.72 -7.98 2.36
N ARG A 90 15.97 -8.16 2.81
CA ARG A 90 16.52 -9.51 3.12
C ARG A 90 15.93 -10.13 4.38
N LYS A 91 15.42 -9.32 5.32
CA LYS A 91 14.70 -9.84 6.49
C LYS A 91 13.43 -10.59 6.10
N GLY A 92 12.87 -10.24 4.96
CA GLY A 92 11.70 -10.92 4.42
C GLY A 92 10.45 -10.64 5.23
N GLY A 93 9.62 -11.66 5.36
CA GLY A 93 8.29 -11.56 5.93
C GLY A 93 7.21 -11.46 4.84
N PRO A 94 5.96 -11.79 5.18
CA PRO A 94 4.87 -11.86 4.18
C PRO A 94 4.64 -10.56 3.43
N GLY A 95 4.77 -9.39 4.08
CA GLY A 95 4.64 -8.10 3.43
C GLY A 95 5.62 -7.94 2.27
N ILE A 96 6.89 -8.32 2.47
CA ILE A 96 7.91 -8.24 1.43
C ILE A 96 7.74 -9.34 0.37
N THR A 97 7.50 -10.59 0.81
CA THR A 97 7.57 -11.74 -0.09
C THR A 97 6.27 -12.04 -0.83
N ARG A 98 5.11 -11.60 -0.31
CA ARG A 98 3.79 -11.98 -0.82
C ARG A 98 2.96 -10.82 -1.36
N SER A 99 3.24 -9.56 -0.97
CA SER A 99 2.52 -8.43 -1.55
C SER A 99 2.64 -8.42 -3.07
N ASP A 100 1.61 -7.97 -3.76
CA ASP A 100 1.60 -7.93 -5.21
C ASP A 100 2.61 -6.92 -5.73
N PHE A 101 2.75 -5.78 -5.06
CA PHE A 101 3.81 -4.81 -5.33
C PHE A 101 4.51 -4.38 -4.04
N LEU A 102 5.85 -4.24 -4.08
CA LEU A 102 6.65 -3.66 -3.00
C LEU A 102 7.13 -2.27 -3.41
N VAL A 103 6.75 -1.27 -2.64
CA VAL A 103 7.24 0.11 -2.78
C VAL A 103 8.39 0.34 -1.80
N ILE A 104 9.57 0.70 -2.31
CA ILE A 104 10.73 1.11 -1.50
C ILE A 104 10.83 2.64 -1.59
N ASN A 105 10.24 3.32 -0.63
CA ASN A 105 10.05 4.77 -0.64
C ASN A 105 11.20 5.53 0.03
N LYS A 106 11.25 6.84 -0.20
CA LYS A 106 12.25 7.79 0.27
C LYS A 106 13.65 7.47 -0.25
N SER A 107 13.73 7.05 -1.51
CA SER A 107 15.00 6.67 -2.15
C SER A 107 16.01 7.82 -2.22
N ASP A 108 15.54 9.06 -2.23
CA ASP A 108 16.35 10.29 -2.15
C ASP A 108 17.14 10.40 -0.84
N LEU A 109 16.65 9.79 0.24
CA LEU A 109 17.31 9.82 1.55
C LEU A 109 18.43 8.78 1.69
N ALA A 110 18.58 7.85 0.76
CA ALA A 110 19.59 6.78 0.85
C ALA A 110 21.02 7.28 1.14
N PRO A 111 21.53 8.35 0.51
CA PRO A 111 22.86 8.87 0.81
C PRO A 111 23.00 9.39 2.25
N TYR A 112 21.94 9.95 2.82
CA TYR A 112 21.94 10.54 4.16
C TYR A 112 21.87 9.49 5.26
N VAL A 113 21.19 8.38 4.99
CA VAL A 113 21.09 7.25 5.94
C VAL A 113 22.12 6.16 5.67
N LYS A 114 23.04 6.39 4.72
CA LYS A 114 24.12 5.47 4.33
C LYS A 114 23.60 4.08 3.90
N VAL A 115 22.55 4.06 3.13
CA VAL A 115 21.92 2.87 2.57
C VAL A 115 22.36 2.72 1.11
N ASP A 116 22.75 1.51 0.74
CA ASP A 116 23.07 1.14 -0.63
C ASP A 116 21.79 0.61 -1.32
N LEU A 117 21.29 1.37 -2.29
CA LEU A 117 20.08 1.00 -3.05
C LEU A 117 20.29 -0.25 -3.92
N ASP A 118 21.51 -0.53 -4.37
CA ASP A 118 21.78 -1.73 -5.16
C ASP A 118 21.74 -2.98 -4.29
N VAL A 119 22.19 -2.88 -3.03
CA VAL A 119 22.02 -3.96 -2.04
C VAL A 119 20.53 -4.21 -1.79
N MET A 120 19.74 -3.17 -1.55
CA MET A 120 18.29 -3.32 -1.36
C MET A 120 17.61 -3.92 -2.60
N ARG A 121 18.03 -3.52 -3.80
CA ARG A 121 17.52 -4.03 -5.08
C ARG A 121 17.81 -5.53 -5.23
N ALA A 122 19.04 -5.94 -4.99
CA ALA A 122 19.46 -7.33 -5.07
C ALA A 122 18.70 -8.21 -4.06
N ASP A 123 18.56 -7.73 -2.82
CA ASP A 123 17.82 -8.43 -1.78
C ASP A 123 16.32 -8.50 -2.08
N ALA A 124 15.70 -7.42 -2.53
CA ALA A 124 14.30 -7.40 -2.93
C ALA A 124 14.04 -8.40 -4.09
N LYS A 125 14.89 -8.40 -5.13
CA LYS A 125 14.78 -9.35 -6.24
C LYS A 125 14.90 -10.80 -5.77
N ARG A 126 15.86 -11.07 -4.89
CA ARG A 126 16.05 -12.42 -4.32
C ARG A 126 14.85 -12.89 -3.52
N MET A 127 14.27 -12.01 -2.70
CA MET A 127 13.17 -12.38 -1.81
C MET A 127 11.81 -12.45 -2.52
N ARG A 128 11.63 -11.69 -3.58
CA ARG A 128 10.36 -11.57 -4.31
C ARG A 128 10.28 -12.46 -5.57
N GLY A 129 11.43 -12.87 -6.11
CA GLY A 129 11.47 -13.58 -7.40
C GLY A 129 10.97 -12.66 -8.52
N ASP A 130 9.89 -13.07 -9.19
CA ASP A 130 9.30 -12.31 -10.31
C ASP A 130 8.26 -11.27 -9.87
N ARG A 131 7.92 -11.18 -8.59
CA ARG A 131 6.98 -10.18 -8.09
C ARG A 131 7.57 -8.78 -8.21
N PRO A 132 6.82 -7.81 -8.74
CA PRO A 132 7.33 -6.47 -9.02
C PRO A 132 7.62 -5.68 -7.74
N PHE A 133 8.60 -4.79 -7.84
CA PHE A 133 8.91 -3.78 -6.83
C PHE A 133 9.50 -2.54 -7.50
N GLY A 134 9.42 -1.40 -6.82
CA GLY A 134 9.96 -0.15 -7.31
C GLY A 134 10.51 0.75 -6.21
N PHE A 135 11.50 1.56 -6.57
CA PHE A 135 12.00 2.64 -5.73
C PHE A 135 11.23 3.92 -6.04
N THR A 136 10.87 4.65 -4.99
CA THR A 136 10.11 5.89 -5.13
C THR A 136 10.64 6.98 -4.22
N ASP A 137 10.44 8.23 -4.64
CA ASP A 137 10.39 9.40 -3.79
C ASP A 137 9.01 10.03 -3.94
N LEU A 138 8.07 9.59 -3.11
CA LEU A 138 6.68 10.03 -3.21
C LEU A 138 6.49 11.53 -2.89
N MET A 139 7.45 12.15 -2.17
CA MET A 139 7.41 13.60 -1.91
C MET A 139 7.62 14.42 -3.20
N ARG A 140 8.46 13.93 -4.10
CA ARG A 140 8.76 14.58 -5.39
C ARG A 140 7.97 14.03 -6.55
N GLY A 141 7.30 12.91 -6.35
CA GLY A 141 6.57 12.19 -7.39
C GLY A 141 7.43 11.23 -8.20
N ASP A 142 8.70 11.05 -7.85
CA ASP A 142 9.59 10.13 -8.57
C ASP A 142 9.17 8.68 -8.31
N GLY A 143 9.01 7.91 -9.38
CA GLY A 143 8.61 6.51 -9.33
C GLY A 143 7.11 6.28 -9.05
N VAL A 144 6.29 7.32 -8.89
CA VAL A 144 4.82 7.18 -8.72
C VAL A 144 4.20 6.48 -9.91
N GLN A 145 4.67 6.79 -11.13
CA GLN A 145 4.10 6.23 -12.36
C GLN A 145 4.19 4.70 -12.40
N ILE A 146 5.28 4.11 -11.88
CA ILE A 146 5.45 2.65 -11.82
C ILE A 146 4.34 2.00 -10.98
N VAL A 147 3.94 2.65 -9.88
CA VAL A 147 2.86 2.17 -9.01
C VAL A 147 1.50 2.34 -9.69
N ILE A 148 1.29 3.46 -10.37
CA ILE A 148 0.05 3.70 -11.13
C ILE A 148 -0.09 2.66 -12.24
N ASP A 149 0.94 2.45 -13.05
CA ASP A 149 0.93 1.49 -14.15
C ASP A 149 0.61 0.07 -13.64
N PHE A 150 1.24 -0.32 -12.52
CA PHE A 150 0.94 -1.60 -11.87
C PHE A 150 -0.54 -1.70 -11.44
N LEU A 151 -1.09 -0.67 -10.81
CA LEU A 151 -2.49 -0.67 -10.37
C LEU A 151 -3.45 -0.70 -11.56
N MET A 152 -3.15 0.03 -12.62
CA MET A 152 -3.96 0.04 -13.84
C MET A 152 -3.99 -1.34 -14.50
N GLU A 153 -2.81 -1.95 -14.68
CA GLU A 153 -2.67 -3.24 -15.34
C GLU A 153 -3.24 -4.39 -14.49
N SER A 154 -2.80 -4.48 -13.22
CA SER A 154 -3.16 -5.60 -12.34
C SER A 154 -4.55 -5.45 -11.73
N GLY A 155 -5.05 -4.21 -11.57
CA GLY A 155 -6.39 -3.91 -11.07
C GLY A 155 -7.48 -3.94 -12.14
N GLY A 156 -7.11 -4.09 -13.42
CA GLY A 156 -8.07 -4.04 -14.52
C GLY A 156 -8.75 -2.67 -14.66
N LEU A 157 -8.06 -1.60 -14.27
CA LEU A 157 -8.56 -0.23 -14.31
C LEU A 157 -8.34 0.38 -15.68
N ASP A 158 -9.06 -0.09 -16.68
CA ASP A 158 -8.92 0.39 -18.05
C ASP A 158 -9.57 1.77 -18.21
N MET A 159 -8.79 2.79 -18.56
CA MET A 159 -9.30 4.14 -18.85
C MET A 159 -10.06 4.23 -20.19
N ALA A 160 -10.04 3.18 -20.99
CA ALA A 160 -10.60 3.19 -22.35
C ALA A 160 -12.14 3.15 -22.40
N ASP A 161 -12.80 2.65 -21.37
CA ASP A 161 -14.27 2.48 -21.37
C ASP A 161 -15.07 3.69 -20.84
N ARG A 162 -14.42 4.81 -20.52
CA ARG A 162 -15.09 6.01 -19.97
C ARG A 162 -15.52 7.04 -21.01
N THR A 163 -15.43 6.74 -22.30
CA THR A 163 -15.84 7.64 -23.39
C THR A 163 -17.07 7.12 -24.16
N ALA A 164 -18.01 6.51 -23.45
CA ALA A 164 -19.31 6.17 -24.03
C ALA A 164 -20.43 6.95 -23.35
#